data_aa58f0063c3c274d4f8e4de2cec2c139
#
_entry.id   aa58f0063c3c274d4f8e4de2cec2c139
#
_cell.length_a   1.000
_cell.length_b   1.000
_cell.length_c   1.000
_cell.angle_alpha   90.00
_cell.angle_beta   90.00
_cell.angle_gamma   90.00
#
_symmetry.space_group_name_H-M   'P 1'
#
loop_
_entity.id
_entity.type
_entity.pdbx_description
1 polymer ?
#
loop_
_entity_poly.entity_id
_entity_poly.type
_entity_poly.pdbx_seq_one_letter_code
_entity_poly.pdbx_strand_id
1 'polypeptide(L)'
;MFKGTYKIGINLMGGSGLSVDDHVALLHRIGWDGFFTGWNREKLSEFRAAADKYDMIWQSIHAPFTQVRYMWDEGEPGEQVTDELIQCVRDCAAYRVPVMVIHPFIGFEEHTPTEAGLRNFGRIVSEADALGVRLGFENVEGEEYLAAIFERYADHPSLGFCFDTGHELCYNRGKDMLAEYGHALCHTHFNDNVGVTGEDIFWTDDLHLVMGI
;
A
#
# COMPACT_ATOMS: atom_id res chain seq x y z
N MET A 1 -9.96 9.20 -26.58
CA MET A 1 -9.79 8.75 -25.20
C MET A 1 -9.75 7.22 -25.21
N PHE A 2 -8.66 6.61 -24.82
CA PHE A 2 -8.52 5.15 -24.83
C PHE A 2 -9.34 4.59 -23.67
N LYS A 3 -10.48 3.97 -23.93
CA LYS A 3 -11.24 3.22 -22.93
C LYS A 3 -10.63 1.83 -22.82
N GLY A 4 -9.59 1.68 -22.01
CA GLY A 4 -9.08 0.37 -21.64
C GLY A 4 -10.07 -0.41 -20.77
N THR A 5 -9.83 -1.69 -20.62
CA THR A 5 -10.58 -2.56 -19.70
C THR A 5 -10.20 -2.36 -18.24
N TYR A 6 -9.09 -1.67 -18.00
CA TYR A 6 -8.56 -1.41 -16.66
C TYR A 6 -9.11 -0.11 -16.10
N LYS A 7 -9.28 -0.08 -14.77
CA LYS A 7 -9.65 1.11 -14.02
C LYS A 7 -8.40 1.82 -13.52
N ILE A 8 -8.36 3.14 -13.72
CA ILE A 8 -7.21 3.95 -13.35
C ILE A 8 -7.60 4.89 -12.22
N GLY A 9 -6.84 4.87 -11.15
CA GLY A 9 -7.00 5.75 -10.00
C GLY A 9 -5.77 6.61 -9.77
N ILE A 10 -5.91 7.60 -8.90
CA ILE A 10 -4.84 8.51 -8.52
C ILE A 10 -4.80 8.68 -7.00
N ASN A 11 -3.63 8.98 -6.46
CA ASN A 11 -3.51 9.32 -5.05
C ASN A 11 -4.23 10.63 -4.75
N LEU A 12 -5.19 10.59 -3.81
CA LEU A 12 -5.86 11.78 -3.31
C LEU A 12 -4.99 12.43 -2.22
N MET A 13 -3.90 13.04 -2.66
CA MET A 13 -2.93 13.67 -1.75
C MET A 13 -3.54 14.87 -1.03
N GLY A 14 -3.13 15.05 0.23
CA GLY A 14 -3.35 16.29 0.97
C GLY A 14 -2.57 17.47 0.36
N GLY A 15 -2.89 18.68 0.84
CA GLY A 15 -2.10 19.89 0.47
C GLY A 15 -2.60 20.65 -0.76
N SER A 16 -3.60 20.17 -1.47
CA SER A 16 -4.22 20.91 -2.60
C SER A 16 -5.05 22.13 -2.15
N GLY A 17 -5.36 22.25 -0.86
CA GLY A 17 -6.27 23.27 -0.33
C GLY A 17 -7.75 23.03 -0.66
N LEU A 18 -8.09 21.97 -1.39
CA LEU A 18 -9.46 21.59 -1.72
C LEU A 18 -10.10 20.78 -0.59
N SER A 19 -11.41 20.88 -0.45
CA SER A 19 -12.18 19.91 0.34
C SER A 19 -12.11 18.52 -0.31
N VAL A 20 -12.41 17.47 0.44
CA VAL A 20 -12.49 16.10 -0.12
C VAL A 20 -13.50 16.06 -1.27
N ASP A 21 -14.67 16.66 -1.08
CA ASP A 21 -15.74 16.69 -2.09
C ASP A 21 -15.29 17.38 -3.38
N ASP A 22 -14.67 18.57 -3.29
CA ASP A 22 -14.19 19.31 -4.45
C ASP A 22 -13.06 18.57 -5.19
N HIS A 23 -12.19 17.91 -4.43
CA HIS A 23 -11.08 17.17 -5.02
C HIS A 23 -11.58 15.95 -5.79
N VAL A 24 -12.46 15.14 -5.20
CA VAL A 24 -13.06 13.98 -5.87
C VAL A 24 -13.93 14.43 -7.07
N ALA A 25 -14.68 15.54 -6.95
CA ALA A 25 -15.39 16.14 -8.06
C ALA A 25 -14.47 16.52 -9.23
N LEU A 26 -13.30 17.07 -8.93
CA LEU A 26 -12.29 17.38 -9.93
C LEU A 26 -11.77 16.13 -10.64
N LEU A 27 -11.42 15.08 -9.89
CA LEU A 27 -10.95 13.81 -10.46
C LEU A 27 -12.00 13.18 -11.38
N HIS A 28 -13.26 13.14 -10.93
CA HIS A 28 -14.38 12.68 -11.76
C HIS A 28 -14.50 13.48 -13.07
N ARG A 29 -14.45 14.81 -12.99
CA ARG A 29 -14.59 15.70 -14.14
C ARG A 29 -13.49 15.53 -15.17
N ILE A 30 -12.25 15.24 -14.75
CA ILE A 30 -11.11 15.03 -15.65
C ILE A 30 -10.98 13.60 -16.13
N GLY A 31 -11.80 12.68 -15.63
CA GLY A 31 -11.99 11.34 -16.20
C GLY A 31 -11.23 10.21 -15.53
N TRP A 32 -10.81 10.37 -14.25
CA TRP A 32 -10.31 9.28 -13.44
C TRP A 32 -11.44 8.32 -13.05
N ASP A 33 -11.16 7.02 -13.00
CA ASP A 33 -12.13 6.01 -12.55
C ASP A 33 -12.21 5.91 -11.03
N GLY A 34 -11.12 6.23 -10.34
CA GLY A 34 -11.03 6.08 -8.89
C GLY A 34 -9.88 6.87 -8.27
N PHE A 35 -9.73 6.65 -6.97
CA PHE A 35 -8.65 7.23 -6.18
C PHE A 35 -8.24 6.28 -5.05
N PHE A 36 -7.09 6.52 -4.46
CA PHE A 36 -6.67 5.92 -3.20
C PHE A 36 -6.21 7.00 -2.22
N THR A 37 -6.15 6.66 -0.94
CA THR A 37 -5.83 7.61 0.14
C THR A 37 -4.86 7.01 1.13
N GLY A 38 -4.17 7.85 1.88
CA GLY A 38 -3.63 7.44 3.17
C GLY A 38 -4.75 7.17 4.19
N TRP A 39 -4.41 6.51 5.29
CA TRP A 39 -5.36 6.25 6.37
C TRP A 39 -5.52 7.49 7.26
N ASN A 40 -6.63 8.18 7.11
CA ASN A 40 -7.02 9.31 7.94
C ASN A 40 -8.43 9.10 8.50
N ARG A 41 -8.52 8.62 9.75
CA ARG A 41 -9.77 8.23 10.39
C ARG A 41 -10.80 9.35 10.49
N GLU A 42 -10.36 10.59 10.59
CA GLU A 42 -11.26 11.75 10.68
C GLU A 42 -11.98 12.03 9.34
N LYS A 43 -11.38 11.58 8.22
CA LYS A 43 -11.90 11.84 6.85
C LYS A 43 -12.51 10.63 6.15
N LEU A 44 -12.51 9.44 6.76
CA LEU A 44 -13.00 8.22 6.08
C LEU A 44 -14.44 8.35 5.61
N SER A 45 -15.31 8.96 6.42
CA SER A 45 -16.71 9.21 6.04
C SER A 45 -16.85 10.19 4.89
N GLU A 46 -15.98 11.22 4.83
CA GLU A 46 -15.98 12.20 3.74
C GLU A 46 -15.51 11.55 2.43
N PHE A 47 -14.43 10.75 2.46
CA PHE A 47 -13.94 10.00 1.30
C PHE A 47 -15.02 9.07 0.75
N ARG A 48 -15.69 8.30 1.63
CA ARG A 48 -16.76 7.38 1.20
C ARG A 48 -17.94 8.13 0.61
N ALA A 49 -18.38 9.20 1.25
CA ALA A 49 -19.49 10.02 0.76
C ALA A 49 -19.19 10.65 -0.61
N ALA A 50 -17.97 11.16 -0.81
CA ALA A 50 -17.56 11.74 -2.08
C ALA A 50 -17.46 10.64 -3.18
N ALA A 51 -16.90 9.48 -2.87
CA ALA A 51 -16.82 8.37 -3.81
C ALA A 51 -18.23 7.91 -4.26
N ASP A 52 -19.17 7.76 -3.33
CA ASP A 52 -20.56 7.36 -3.63
C ASP A 52 -21.28 8.47 -4.45
N LYS A 53 -21.06 9.73 -4.11
CA LYS A 53 -21.69 10.88 -4.79
C LYS A 53 -21.29 11.00 -6.27
N TYR A 54 -20.03 10.73 -6.58
CA TYR A 54 -19.48 10.89 -7.93
C TYR A 54 -19.30 9.56 -8.67
N ASP A 55 -19.81 8.45 -8.12
CA ASP A 55 -19.65 7.10 -8.70
C ASP A 55 -18.18 6.75 -9.00
N MET A 56 -17.30 7.11 -8.07
CA MET A 56 -15.87 6.84 -8.16
C MET A 56 -15.45 5.65 -7.29
N ILE A 57 -14.47 4.91 -7.77
CA ILE A 57 -13.89 3.79 -7.02
C ILE A 57 -12.91 4.33 -5.98
N TRP A 58 -13.15 4.09 -4.69
CA TRP A 58 -12.12 4.22 -3.68
C TRP A 58 -11.34 2.90 -3.63
N GLN A 59 -10.19 2.87 -4.34
CA GLN A 59 -9.47 1.65 -4.68
C GLN A 59 -8.77 1.02 -3.48
N SER A 60 -8.07 1.85 -2.68
CA SER A 60 -7.31 1.37 -1.55
C SER A 60 -7.10 2.45 -0.49
N ILE A 61 -6.75 2.00 0.70
CA ILE A 61 -6.15 2.81 1.75
C ILE A 61 -4.70 2.37 1.92
N HIS A 62 -3.77 3.32 1.86
CA HIS A 62 -2.38 3.09 2.24
C HIS A 62 -2.26 3.17 3.76
N ALA A 63 -1.89 2.07 4.39
CA ALA A 63 -1.71 1.99 5.82
C ALA A 63 -0.52 2.85 6.31
N PRO A 64 -0.51 3.31 7.57
CA PRO A 64 0.68 3.94 8.14
C PRO A 64 1.85 2.95 8.16
N PHE A 65 3.04 3.43 7.81
CA PHE A 65 4.21 2.56 7.62
C PHE A 65 5.45 2.96 8.40
N THR A 66 5.50 4.17 8.94
CA THR A 66 6.72 4.72 9.56
C THR A 66 7.24 3.93 10.76
N GLN A 67 6.40 3.10 11.36
CA GLN A 67 6.74 2.30 12.54
C GLN A 67 6.68 0.77 12.30
N VAL A 68 6.43 0.31 11.06
CA VAL A 68 6.27 -1.13 10.78
C VAL A 68 7.51 -1.96 11.12
N ARG A 69 8.71 -1.35 11.14
CA ARG A 69 9.93 -2.03 11.57
C ARG A 69 9.81 -2.66 12.96
N TYR A 70 9.10 -1.99 13.89
CA TYR A 70 8.93 -2.49 15.26
C TYR A 70 8.10 -3.78 15.34
N MET A 71 7.31 -4.08 14.32
CA MET A 71 6.55 -5.33 14.29
C MET A 71 7.44 -6.57 14.23
N TRP A 72 8.69 -6.41 13.76
CA TRP A 72 9.66 -7.50 13.68
C TRP A 72 10.42 -7.73 14.99
N ASP A 73 10.25 -6.85 15.98
CA ASP A 73 10.81 -6.98 17.32
C ASP A 73 9.79 -7.61 18.28
N GLU A 74 10.28 -8.24 19.34
CA GLU A 74 9.42 -8.68 20.45
C GLU A 74 9.02 -7.48 21.32
N GLY A 75 7.78 -7.50 21.82
CA GLY A 75 7.29 -6.58 22.83
C GLY A 75 6.28 -5.54 22.36
N GLU A 76 5.92 -4.67 23.29
CA GLU A 76 4.77 -3.76 23.18
C GLU A 76 4.78 -2.83 21.94
N PRO A 77 5.91 -2.25 21.50
CA PRO A 77 5.89 -1.37 20.33
C PRO A 77 5.40 -2.07 19.07
N GLY A 78 5.83 -3.31 18.82
CA GLY A 78 5.38 -4.10 17.66
C GLY A 78 3.91 -4.49 17.75
N GLU A 79 3.43 -4.83 18.96
CA GLU A 79 2.02 -5.13 19.20
C GLU A 79 1.11 -3.92 18.97
N GLN A 80 1.53 -2.72 19.39
CA GLN A 80 0.78 -1.48 19.18
C GLN A 80 0.64 -1.15 17.68
N VAL A 81 1.71 -1.27 16.91
CA VAL A 81 1.67 -1.07 15.45
C VAL A 81 0.75 -2.11 14.79
N THR A 82 0.83 -3.36 15.24
CA THR A 82 -0.05 -4.42 14.75
C THR A 82 -1.52 -4.11 15.00
N ASP A 83 -1.87 -3.65 16.20
CA ASP A 83 -3.24 -3.29 16.55
C ASP A 83 -3.74 -2.07 15.76
N GLU A 84 -2.87 -1.11 15.48
CA GLU A 84 -3.15 0.03 14.61
C GLU A 84 -3.46 -0.43 13.17
N LEU A 85 -2.66 -1.33 12.61
CA LEU A 85 -2.88 -1.87 11.27
C LEU A 85 -4.12 -2.76 11.18
N ILE A 86 -4.44 -3.52 12.21
CA ILE A 86 -5.71 -4.25 12.33
C ILE A 86 -6.89 -3.28 12.31
N GLN A 87 -6.77 -2.14 13.00
CA GLN A 87 -7.83 -1.12 12.93
C GLN A 87 -7.97 -0.53 11.53
N CYS A 88 -6.87 -0.36 10.80
CA CYS A 88 -6.92 0.07 9.39
C CYS A 88 -7.65 -0.96 8.51
N VAL A 89 -7.43 -2.27 8.70
CA VAL A 89 -8.19 -3.33 8.02
C VAL A 89 -9.69 -3.21 8.31
N ARG A 90 -10.07 -3.02 9.57
CA ARG A 90 -11.47 -2.84 9.99
C ARG A 90 -12.11 -1.62 9.34
N ASP A 91 -11.38 -0.52 9.27
CA ASP A 91 -11.84 0.69 8.61
C ASP A 91 -11.98 0.48 7.09
N CYS A 92 -11.07 -0.24 6.43
CA CYS A 92 -11.23 -0.63 5.03
C CYS A 92 -12.54 -1.38 4.80
N ALA A 93 -12.83 -2.40 5.61
CA ALA A 93 -14.06 -3.17 5.51
C ALA A 93 -15.30 -2.30 5.77
N ALA A 94 -15.30 -1.49 6.84
CA ALA A 94 -16.42 -0.64 7.22
C ALA A 94 -16.77 0.38 6.12
N TYR A 95 -15.77 0.91 5.44
CA TYR A 95 -15.94 1.88 4.36
C TYR A 95 -15.94 1.26 2.96
N ARG A 96 -15.99 -0.07 2.84
CA ARG A 96 -16.05 -0.81 1.57
C ARG A 96 -14.86 -0.50 0.66
N VAL A 97 -13.67 -0.37 1.23
CA VAL A 97 -12.42 -0.23 0.50
C VAL A 97 -11.81 -1.62 0.33
N PRO A 98 -11.63 -2.10 -0.90
CA PRO A 98 -11.31 -3.51 -1.12
C PRO A 98 -9.86 -3.89 -0.79
N VAL A 99 -8.94 -2.92 -0.81
CA VAL A 99 -7.51 -3.16 -0.64
C VAL A 99 -6.93 -2.25 0.44
N MET A 100 -6.15 -2.82 1.35
CA MET A 100 -5.22 -2.08 2.20
C MET A 100 -3.80 -2.30 1.65
N VAL A 101 -3.12 -1.22 1.25
CA VAL A 101 -1.70 -1.29 0.92
C VAL A 101 -0.90 -1.22 2.21
N ILE A 102 0.06 -2.11 2.36
CA ILE A 102 0.85 -2.28 3.57
C ILE A 102 2.32 -2.53 3.24
N HIS A 103 3.21 -1.83 3.93
CA HIS A 103 4.64 -2.10 3.85
C HIS A 103 5.00 -3.31 4.72
N PRO A 104 5.81 -4.26 4.20
CA PRO A 104 6.33 -5.36 5.01
C PRO A 104 7.43 -4.90 5.99
N PHE A 105 8.14 -3.82 5.64
CA PHE A 105 9.25 -3.27 6.40
C PHE A 105 9.44 -1.77 6.11
N ILE A 106 10.31 -1.11 6.86
CA ILE A 106 10.89 0.20 6.59
C ILE A 106 12.27 0.31 7.24
N GLY A 107 13.30 0.67 6.49
CA GLY A 107 14.65 0.93 6.97
C GLY A 107 15.75 0.32 6.11
N PHE A 108 16.97 0.84 6.28
CA PHE A 108 18.16 0.38 5.54
C PHE A 108 19.24 -0.23 6.45
N GLU A 109 18.97 -0.35 7.75
CA GLU A 109 19.89 -1.00 8.68
C GLU A 109 19.89 -2.51 8.45
N GLU A 110 20.99 -3.19 8.82
CA GLU A 110 21.05 -4.65 8.81
C GLU A 110 19.95 -5.25 9.69
N HIS A 111 19.17 -6.17 9.14
CA HIS A 111 18.02 -6.76 9.80
C HIS A 111 17.67 -8.12 9.17
N THR A 112 16.83 -8.87 9.86
CA THR A 112 16.41 -10.21 9.41
C THR A 112 14.96 -10.45 9.83
N PRO A 113 14.12 -11.05 8.99
CA PRO A 113 12.77 -11.45 9.36
C PRO A 113 12.77 -12.35 10.61
N THR A 114 11.82 -12.12 11.50
CA THR A 114 11.71 -12.81 12.78
C THR A 114 10.36 -13.51 12.94
N GLU A 115 10.28 -14.48 13.84
CA GLU A 115 9.00 -15.11 14.19
C GLU A 115 8.05 -14.13 14.91
N ALA A 116 8.57 -13.12 15.61
CA ALA A 116 7.75 -12.05 16.17
C ALA A 116 7.01 -11.28 15.07
N GLY A 117 7.73 -10.85 14.04
CA GLY A 117 7.13 -10.16 12.90
C GLY A 117 6.13 -11.03 12.16
N LEU A 118 6.47 -12.29 11.88
CA LEU A 118 5.53 -13.20 11.24
C LEU A 118 4.25 -13.37 12.07
N ARG A 119 4.34 -13.53 13.40
CA ARG A 119 3.13 -13.59 14.25
C ARG A 119 2.30 -12.31 14.17
N ASN A 120 2.93 -11.14 14.19
CA ASN A 120 2.28 -9.85 14.10
C ASN A 120 1.55 -9.68 12.75
N PHE A 121 2.22 -9.94 11.64
CA PHE A 121 1.58 -9.93 10.31
C PHE A 121 0.49 -11.00 10.18
N GLY A 122 0.66 -12.17 10.79
CA GLY A 122 -0.38 -13.21 10.82
C GLY A 122 -1.68 -12.78 11.47
N ARG A 123 -1.63 -11.93 12.51
CA ARG A 123 -2.83 -11.33 13.11
C ARG A 123 -3.55 -10.42 12.12
N ILE A 124 -2.81 -9.62 11.36
CA ILE A 124 -3.38 -8.71 10.34
C ILE A 124 -3.99 -9.51 9.19
N VAL A 125 -3.27 -10.54 8.69
CA VAL A 125 -3.76 -11.43 7.63
C VAL A 125 -5.05 -12.12 8.05
N SER A 126 -5.10 -12.65 9.28
CA SER A 126 -6.29 -13.32 9.80
C SER A 126 -7.51 -12.37 9.90
N GLU A 127 -7.31 -11.13 10.33
CA GLU A 127 -8.37 -10.13 10.38
C GLU A 127 -8.85 -9.75 8.96
N ALA A 128 -7.92 -9.60 8.03
CA ALA A 128 -8.22 -9.29 6.63
C ALA A 128 -9.01 -10.42 5.96
N ASP A 129 -8.65 -11.68 6.19
CA ASP A 129 -9.40 -12.85 5.71
C ASP A 129 -10.85 -12.84 6.25
N ALA A 130 -11.02 -12.57 7.55
CA ALA A 130 -12.31 -12.56 8.19
C ALA A 130 -13.24 -11.45 7.64
N LEU A 131 -12.66 -10.33 7.21
CA LEU A 131 -13.38 -9.16 6.73
C LEU A 131 -13.44 -9.03 5.20
N GLY A 132 -12.74 -9.90 4.46
CA GLY A 132 -12.71 -9.89 3.01
C GLY A 132 -11.94 -8.69 2.41
N VAL A 133 -10.95 -8.17 3.13
CA VAL A 133 -10.06 -7.10 2.66
C VAL A 133 -8.78 -7.72 2.08
N ARG A 134 -8.35 -7.28 0.89
CA ARG A 134 -7.05 -7.69 0.34
C ARG A 134 -5.93 -6.85 0.95
N LEU A 135 -4.84 -7.50 1.31
CA LEU A 135 -3.61 -6.85 1.77
C LEU A 135 -2.64 -6.77 0.60
N GLY A 136 -2.46 -5.59 0.02
CA GLY A 136 -1.44 -5.36 -0.99
C GLY A 136 -0.10 -5.09 -0.32
N PHE A 137 0.71 -6.13 -0.09
CA PHE A 137 2.07 -5.95 0.39
C PHE A 137 2.93 -5.33 -0.70
N GLU A 138 3.50 -4.17 -0.41
CA GLU A 138 4.23 -3.38 -1.38
C GLU A 138 5.72 -3.78 -1.44
N ASN A 139 6.30 -3.77 -2.63
CA ASN A 139 7.73 -3.97 -2.81
C ASN A 139 8.49 -2.69 -2.40
N VAL A 140 8.93 -2.67 -1.18
CA VAL A 140 9.73 -1.61 -0.57
C VAL A 140 11.16 -2.11 -0.31
N GLU A 141 11.95 -1.37 0.44
CA GLU A 141 13.22 -1.87 0.98
C GLU A 141 12.99 -3.10 1.88
N GLY A 142 13.98 -3.98 1.98
CA GLY A 142 13.86 -5.21 2.80
C GLY A 142 12.99 -6.28 2.14
N GLU A 143 13.29 -6.64 0.89
CA GLU A 143 12.55 -7.68 0.16
C GLU A 143 12.44 -9.02 0.91
N GLU A 144 13.44 -9.35 1.73
CA GLU A 144 13.44 -10.56 2.57
C GLU A 144 12.24 -10.63 3.51
N TYR A 145 11.70 -9.50 3.95
CA TYR A 145 10.49 -9.45 4.77
C TYR A 145 9.24 -9.76 3.94
N LEU A 146 9.17 -9.21 2.73
CA LEU A 146 8.11 -9.55 1.77
C LEU A 146 8.13 -11.04 1.46
N ALA A 147 9.30 -11.60 1.16
CA ALA A 147 9.48 -13.02 0.88
C ALA A 147 9.05 -13.90 2.06
N ALA A 148 9.45 -13.56 3.29
CA ALA A 148 9.07 -14.30 4.49
C ALA A 148 7.55 -14.31 4.75
N ILE A 149 6.88 -13.19 4.51
CA ILE A 149 5.41 -13.08 4.61
C ILE A 149 4.75 -13.95 3.55
N PHE A 150 5.20 -13.87 2.30
CA PHE A 150 4.63 -14.64 1.20
C PHE A 150 4.86 -16.14 1.38
N GLU A 151 6.02 -16.56 1.86
CA GLU A 151 6.28 -17.97 2.18
C GLU A 151 5.36 -18.48 3.30
N ARG A 152 5.18 -17.68 4.37
CA ARG A 152 4.40 -18.10 5.54
C ARG A 152 2.89 -18.11 5.29
N TYR A 153 2.37 -17.21 4.48
CA TYR A 153 0.93 -16.94 4.34
C TYR A 153 0.39 -17.16 2.92
N ALA A 154 1.09 -17.93 2.07
CA ALA A 154 0.75 -18.17 0.66
C ALA A 154 -0.70 -18.62 0.43
N ASP A 155 -1.27 -19.39 1.36
CA ASP A 155 -2.62 -19.97 1.23
C ASP A 155 -3.75 -19.03 1.69
N HIS A 156 -3.42 -17.84 2.20
CA HIS A 156 -4.41 -16.91 2.70
C HIS A 156 -5.04 -16.08 1.58
N PRO A 157 -6.38 -16.05 1.45
CA PRO A 157 -7.06 -15.36 0.36
C PRO A 157 -6.89 -13.84 0.40
N SER A 158 -6.61 -13.26 1.59
CA SER A 158 -6.33 -11.83 1.72
C SER A 158 -4.93 -11.43 1.28
N LEU A 159 -3.99 -12.38 1.19
CA LEU A 159 -2.61 -12.08 0.78
C LEU A 159 -2.59 -11.58 -0.67
N GLY A 160 -1.98 -10.44 -0.90
CA GLY A 160 -1.84 -9.83 -2.21
C GLY A 160 -0.55 -9.02 -2.33
N PHE A 161 -0.20 -8.72 -3.56
CA PHE A 161 0.97 -7.93 -3.91
C PHE A 161 0.55 -6.56 -4.43
N CYS A 162 1.16 -5.49 -3.92
CA CYS A 162 1.11 -4.15 -4.49
C CYS A 162 2.43 -3.88 -5.21
N PHE A 163 2.37 -3.73 -6.52
CA PHE A 163 3.55 -3.45 -7.32
C PHE A 163 3.77 -1.95 -7.47
N ASP A 164 4.86 -1.43 -6.89
CA ASP A 164 5.34 -0.07 -7.12
C ASP A 164 6.51 -0.08 -8.11
N THR A 165 6.34 0.65 -9.22
CA THR A 165 7.32 0.71 -10.32
C THR A 165 8.57 1.50 -9.97
N GLY A 166 8.46 2.53 -9.15
CA GLY A 166 9.59 3.32 -8.69
C GLY A 166 10.43 2.55 -7.68
N HIS A 167 9.78 1.86 -6.74
CA HIS A 167 10.46 1.00 -5.76
C HIS A 167 11.22 -0.16 -6.44
N GLU A 168 10.68 -0.75 -7.51
CA GLU A 168 11.39 -1.78 -8.26
C GLU A 168 12.74 -1.25 -8.76
N LEU A 169 12.78 -0.02 -9.28
CA LEU A 169 14.02 0.59 -9.79
C LEU A 169 14.99 0.99 -8.67
N CYS A 170 14.49 1.60 -7.58
CA CYS A 170 15.36 2.09 -6.51
C CYS A 170 15.60 1.03 -5.43
N TYR A 171 14.60 0.52 -4.76
CA TYR A 171 14.78 -0.38 -3.61
C TYR A 171 15.11 -1.81 -4.01
N ASN A 172 14.48 -2.31 -5.07
CA ASN A 172 14.71 -3.68 -5.55
C ASN A 172 15.78 -3.77 -6.65
N ARG A 173 16.44 -2.66 -6.99
CA ARG A 173 17.55 -2.57 -7.97
C ARG A 173 17.20 -3.17 -9.34
N GLY A 174 15.96 -3.01 -9.79
CA GLY A 174 15.47 -3.55 -11.05
C GLY A 174 15.27 -5.07 -11.08
N LYS A 175 15.18 -5.72 -9.91
CA LYS A 175 14.74 -7.12 -9.82
C LYS A 175 13.31 -7.20 -10.34
N ASP A 176 13.01 -8.18 -11.18
CA ASP A 176 11.67 -8.39 -11.73
C ASP A 176 10.70 -8.90 -10.64
N MET A 177 10.12 -7.94 -9.90
CA MET A 177 9.19 -8.21 -8.81
C MET A 177 7.87 -8.80 -9.31
N LEU A 178 7.48 -8.51 -10.56
CA LEU A 178 6.29 -9.12 -11.16
C LEU A 178 6.51 -10.59 -11.51
N ALA A 179 7.71 -10.99 -11.92
CA ALA A 179 8.01 -12.40 -12.12
C ALA A 179 7.91 -13.19 -10.82
N GLU A 180 8.30 -12.61 -9.70
CA GLU A 180 8.29 -13.25 -8.38
C GLU A 180 6.89 -13.26 -7.75
N TYR A 181 6.26 -12.10 -7.64
CA TYR A 181 5.02 -11.91 -6.85
C TYR A 181 3.79 -11.60 -7.68
N GLY A 182 3.90 -11.46 -9.00
CA GLY A 182 2.79 -11.04 -9.88
C GLY A 182 1.60 -11.98 -9.89
N HIS A 183 1.78 -13.24 -9.47
CA HIS A 183 0.68 -14.19 -9.29
C HIS A 183 -0.33 -13.75 -8.20
N ALA A 184 0.08 -12.92 -7.27
CA ALA A 184 -0.74 -12.36 -6.20
C ALA A 184 -1.10 -10.87 -6.41
N LEU A 185 -0.80 -10.29 -7.59
CA LEU A 185 -1.01 -8.87 -7.87
C LEU A 185 -2.46 -8.45 -7.60
N CYS A 186 -2.65 -7.45 -6.74
CA CYS A 186 -3.98 -6.91 -6.42
C CYS A 186 -4.04 -5.38 -6.51
N HIS A 187 -2.91 -4.71 -6.50
CA HIS A 187 -2.82 -3.25 -6.59
C HIS A 187 -1.50 -2.82 -7.25
N THR A 188 -1.45 -1.59 -7.74
CA THR A 188 -0.24 -1.03 -8.34
C THR A 188 -0.10 0.44 -7.97
N HIS A 189 1.14 0.86 -7.71
CA HIS A 189 1.54 2.25 -7.69
C HIS A 189 2.43 2.50 -8.91
N PHE A 190 1.99 3.39 -9.79
CA PHE A 190 2.76 3.79 -10.95
C PHE A 190 3.32 5.18 -10.75
N ASN A 191 4.61 5.26 -10.61
CA ASN A 191 5.40 6.48 -10.62
C ASN A 191 6.65 6.27 -11.46
N ASP A 192 7.27 7.34 -11.92
CA ASP A 192 8.55 7.28 -12.62
C ASP A 192 9.70 7.50 -11.63
N ASN A 193 10.85 6.92 -11.94
CA ASN A 193 12.03 6.97 -11.11
C ASN A 193 13.27 6.80 -11.98
N VAL A 194 14.40 7.38 -11.57
CA VAL A 194 15.68 7.26 -12.27
C VAL A 194 16.57 6.13 -11.74
N GLY A 195 16.09 5.40 -10.73
CA GLY A 195 16.86 4.37 -10.04
C GLY A 195 17.88 4.94 -9.06
N VAL A 196 18.71 4.06 -8.53
CA VAL A 196 19.77 4.41 -7.56
C VAL A 196 20.95 5.06 -8.28
N THR A 197 21.37 6.21 -7.79
CA THR A 197 22.48 6.98 -8.40
C THR A 197 23.86 6.68 -7.79
N GLY A 198 23.90 5.92 -6.68
CA GLY A 198 25.11 5.56 -5.94
C GLY A 198 25.24 4.06 -5.65
N GLU A 199 26.19 3.71 -4.79
CA GLU A 199 26.35 2.33 -4.30
C GLU A 199 25.30 1.97 -3.25
N ASP A 200 24.98 2.93 -2.38
CA ASP A 200 23.97 2.80 -1.32
C ASP A 200 22.62 3.32 -1.80
N ILE A 201 21.56 2.79 -1.19
CA ILE A 201 20.18 3.20 -1.43
C ILE A 201 19.75 4.11 -0.29
N PHE A 202 19.08 5.22 -0.63
CA PHE A 202 18.50 6.16 0.32
C PHE A 202 17.05 6.47 -0.04
N TRP A 203 16.26 6.92 0.93
CA TRP A 203 14.89 7.38 0.65
C TRP A 203 14.82 8.54 -0.35
N THR A 204 15.90 9.27 -0.53
CA THR A 204 16.01 10.30 -1.57
C THR A 204 16.07 9.75 -2.99
N ASP A 205 16.28 8.45 -3.17
CA ASP A 205 16.24 7.80 -4.49
C ASP A 205 14.79 7.46 -4.90
N ASP A 206 13.86 7.48 -3.96
CA ASP A 206 12.43 7.28 -4.20
C ASP A 206 11.76 8.61 -4.62
N LEU A 207 11.92 8.94 -5.90
CA LEU A 207 11.59 10.26 -6.43
C LEU A 207 10.10 10.48 -6.72
N HIS A 208 9.33 9.44 -6.92
CA HIS A 208 7.89 9.52 -7.27
C HIS A 208 7.62 10.52 -8.39
N LEU A 209 8.38 10.46 -9.47
CA LEU A 209 8.26 11.37 -10.61
C LEU A 209 6.96 11.15 -11.36
N VAL A 210 6.54 12.19 -12.09
CA VAL A 210 5.44 12.08 -13.04
C VAL A 210 5.86 11.16 -14.20
N MET A 211 4.97 10.25 -14.61
CA MET A 211 5.25 9.29 -15.67
C MET A 211 5.71 9.94 -16.98
N GLY A 212 6.86 9.50 -17.49
CA GLY A 212 7.39 9.87 -18.79
C GLY A 212 8.17 11.19 -18.83
N ILE A 213 8.74 11.60 -17.72
CA ILE A 213 9.66 12.76 -17.67
C ILE A 213 11.11 12.33 -17.84
#